data_0c6a61d686648740f64aaae119cb3be4
#
_entry.id   0c6a61d686648740f64aaae119cb3be4
#
_cell.length_a   1.000
_cell.length_b   1.000
_cell.length_c   1.000
_cell.angle_alpha   90.00
_cell.angle_beta   90.00
_cell.angle_gamma   90.00
#
_symmetry.space_group_name_H-M   'P 1'
#
loop_
_entity.id
_entity.type
_entity.pdbx_description
1 polymer ?
#
loop_
_entity_poly.entity_id
_entity_poly.type
_entity_poly.pdbx_seq_one_letter_code
_entity_poly.pdbx_strand_id
1 'polypeptide(L)'
;MRTFSASSLTSNVSDNATGDPVTTALPREMNLYRRYFDLVANGSKTIEVRVQYPNLRNLKAGDHIRFVCGHDDALTRVKRVTRYTSFEEMLDTEGPEKVNPTCPRDRQLADIRRIYGPEKEALGVLAIEIELVSEPTRCEVPR
;
A
#
# COMPACT_ATOMS: atom_id res chain seq x y z
N MET A 1 -14.52 -4.33 26.45
CA MET A 1 -14.22 -5.00 26.06
C MET A 1 -13.94 -4.97 25.35
N ARG A 2 -13.92 -4.78 25.43
CA ARG A 2 -13.47 -5.30 25.13
C ARG A 2 -13.18 -5.04 24.76
N THR A 3 -13.19 -5.24 26.17
CA THR A 3 -12.62 -5.72 25.92
C THR A 3 -12.23 -5.58 25.44
N PHE A 4 -12.04 -5.43 25.39
CA PHE A 4 -11.44 -5.96 25.23
C PHE A 4 -11.30 -5.44 25.15
N SER A 5 -11.10 -5.49 26.40
CA SER A 5 -10.66 -5.86 26.39
C SER A 5 -10.29 -5.55 26.15
N ALA A 6 -10.23 -5.47 26.90
CA ALA A 6 -9.73 -5.88 26.77
C ALA A 6 -9.43 -5.71 26.58
N SER A 7 -9.18 -5.47 27.29
CA SER A 7 -8.71 -5.95 27.13
C SER A 7 -8.40 -5.76 26.83
N SER A 8 -8.27 -5.66 27.49
CA SER A 8 -7.75 -6.17 27.24
C SER A 8 -7.34 -5.99 26.92
N LEU A 9 -7.14 -5.82 27.47
CA LEU A 9 -6.42 -6.27 27.28
C LEU A 9 -6.06 -6.03 27.10
N THR A 10 -5.86 -5.84 27.68
CA THR A 10 -5.21 -6.18 27.55
C THR A 10 -4.73 -5.98 27.37
N SER A 11 -4.51 -5.76 27.93
CA SER A 11 -3.81 -6.06 27.78
C SER A 11 -3.35 -5.84 27.52
N ASN A 12 -2.96 -5.64 28.08
CA ASN A 12 -2.20 -5.93 27.86
C ASN A 12 -1.66 -5.69 27.62
N VAL A 13 -1.33 -5.52 28.08
CA VAL A 13 -0.50 -5.66 27.95
C VAL A 13 0.05 -5.38 27.81
N SER A 14 0.47 -5.11 28.17
CA SER A 14 1.26 -5.06 28.06
C SER A 14 1.81 -4.79 27.80
N ASP A 15 2.30 -4.56 28.16
CA ASP A 15 3.04 -4.46 27.87
C ASP A 15 3.66 -4.14 27.61
N ASN A 16 4.22 -3.94 27.99
CA ASN A 16 5.04 -3.81 27.69
C ASN A 16 5.67 -3.49 27.50
N ALA A 17 5.89 -3.15 28.10
CA ALA A 17 6.59 -2.99 27.87
C ALA A 17 7.32 -2.91 27.37
N THR A 18 7.89 -2.83 27.36
CA THR A 18 8.56 -2.82 26.73
C THR A 18 8.70 -2.65 25.83
N GLY A 19 8.83 -2.36 25.50
CA GLY A 19 8.98 -2.27 24.62
C GLY A 19 8.48 -1.94 23.86
N ASP A 20 8.41 -2.01 23.45
CA ASP A 20 7.92 -1.95 22.61
C ASP A 20 7.11 -2.08 22.29
N PRO A 21 7.15 -1.61 22.68
CA PRO A 21 6.04 -1.96 22.27
C PRO A 21 5.64 -1.88 21.14
N VAL A 22 5.71 -2.36 21.04
CA VAL A 22 5.35 -2.58 19.74
C VAL A 22 3.89 -2.54 19.58
N THR A 23 3.47 -1.44 19.27
CA THR A 23 2.13 -1.34 18.91
C THR A 23 1.98 -1.90 17.57
N THR A 24 1.35 -2.99 17.50
CA THR A 24 1.06 -3.47 16.23
C THR A 24 -0.23 -2.88 15.80
N ALA A 25 -0.14 -1.79 15.12
CA ALA A 25 -1.30 -1.31 14.40
C ALA A 25 -1.67 -2.34 13.36
N LEU A 26 -2.96 -2.56 13.17
CA LEU A 26 -3.41 -3.46 12.12
C LEU A 26 -3.01 -2.91 10.76
N PRO A 27 -2.65 -3.78 9.81
CA PRO A 27 -2.34 -3.32 8.46
C PRO A 27 -3.53 -2.62 7.83
N ARG A 28 -3.25 -1.61 7.03
CA ARG A 28 -4.29 -1.04 6.18
C ARG A 28 -4.56 -2.02 5.06
N GLU A 29 -5.82 -2.09 4.64
CA GLU A 29 -6.19 -2.90 3.49
C GLU A 29 -6.42 -2.01 2.30
N MET A 30 -5.86 -2.38 1.17
CA MET A 30 -6.07 -1.67 -0.09
C MET A 30 -6.34 -2.66 -1.18
N ASN A 31 -7.36 -2.37 -1.98
CA ASN A 31 -7.70 -3.21 -3.12
C ASN A 31 -6.85 -2.85 -4.31
N LEU A 32 -6.47 -3.85 -5.08
CA LEU A 32 -5.76 -3.67 -6.34
C LEU A 32 -6.45 -4.44 -7.45
N TYR A 33 -6.40 -3.90 -8.65
CA TYR A 33 -6.77 -4.68 -9.83
C TYR A 33 -5.79 -5.84 -9.97
N ARG A 34 -6.25 -6.93 -10.57
CA ARG A 34 -5.46 -8.17 -10.67
C ARG A 34 -4.08 -7.92 -11.26
N ARG A 35 -4.00 -7.14 -12.32
CA ARG A 35 -2.71 -6.92 -12.98
C ARG A 35 -1.70 -6.22 -12.07
N TYR A 36 -2.16 -5.31 -11.23
CA TYR A 36 -1.26 -4.62 -10.29
C TYR A 36 -0.94 -5.48 -9.09
N PHE A 37 -1.93 -6.25 -8.62
CA PHE A 37 -1.69 -7.15 -7.51
C PHE A 37 -0.60 -8.17 -7.86
N ASP A 38 -0.65 -8.73 -9.05
CA ASP A 38 0.33 -9.73 -9.46
C ASP A 38 1.74 -9.15 -9.47
N LEU A 39 1.88 -7.89 -9.88
CA LEU A 39 3.19 -7.23 -9.88
C LEU A 39 3.70 -6.96 -8.47
N VAL A 40 2.82 -6.62 -7.54
CA VAL A 40 3.21 -6.48 -6.13
C VAL A 40 3.62 -7.84 -5.58
N ALA A 41 2.82 -8.84 -5.85
CA ALA A 41 3.05 -10.18 -5.30
C ALA A 41 4.36 -10.80 -5.78
N ASN A 42 4.78 -10.48 -7.01
CA ASN A 42 6.03 -11.03 -7.54
C ASN A 42 7.24 -10.10 -7.30
N GLY A 43 7.02 -8.96 -6.64
CA GLY A 43 8.11 -8.05 -6.30
C GLY A 43 8.50 -7.08 -7.39
N SER A 44 7.84 -7.10 -8.55
CA SER A 44 8.19 -6.23 -9.68
C SER A 44 7.73 -4.79 -9.46
N LYS A 45 6.59 -4.63 -8.80
CA LYS A 45 6.05 -3.31 -8.52
C LYS A 45 6.44 -2.94 -7.08
N THR A 46 7.29 -1.92 -6.95
CA THR A 46 7.76 -1.49 -5.64
C THR A 46 7.21 -0.14 -5.22
N ILE A 47 6.48 0.53 -6.11
CA ILE A 47 5.84 1.82 -5.82
C ILE A 47 4.35 1.68 -6.09
N GLU A 48 3.55 1.93 -5.05
CA GLU A 48 2.11 2.02 -5.21
C GLU A 48 1.73 3.50 -5.29
N VAL A 49 0.81 3.82 -6.18
CA VAL A 49 0.40 5.20 -6.43
C VAL A 49 -1.01 5.40 -5.91
N ARG A 50 -1.19 6.39 -5.09
CA ARG A 50 -2.51 6.76 -4.55
C ARG A 50 -2.65 8.26 -4.56
N VAL A 51 -3.90 8.71 -4.56
CA VAL A 51 -4.22 10.12 -4.37
C VAL A 51 -4.23 10.40 -2.87
N GLN A 52 -3.88 11.63 -2.50
CA GLN A 52 -3.73 11.99 -1.09
C GLN A 52 -5.09 12.25 -0.45
N TYR A 53 -5.86 11.18 -0.27
CA TYR A 53 -7.12 11.24 0.46
C TYR A 53 -6.86 11.46 1.95
N PRO A 54 -7.82 12.05 2.67
CA PRO A 54 -7.61 12.29 4.10
C PRO A 54 -7.28 11.05 4.91
N ASN A 55 -7.84 9.89 4.55
CA ASN A 55 -7.58 8.67 5.31
C ASN A 55 -6.16 8.13 5.08
N LEU A 56 -5.41 8.69 4.15
CA LEU A 56 -4.01 8.30 3.92
C LEU A 56 -3.03 9.32 4.48
N ARG A 57 -3.53 10.34 5.15
CA ARG A 57 -2.70 11.43 5.64
C ARG A 57 -1.62 10.96 6.61
N ASN A 58 -1.93 9.95 7.41
CA ASN A 58 -1.02 9.47 8.45
C ASN A 58 -0.18 8.28 8.02
N LEU A 59 -0.25 7.91 6.76
CA LEU A 59 0.55 6.79 6.25
C LEU A 59 2.02 7.19 6.27
N LYS A 60 2.87 6.32 6.81
CA LYS A 60 4.27 6.64 6.98
C LYS A 60 5.12 5.38 6.93
N ALA A 61 6.43 5.57 6.82
CA ALA A 61 7.38 4.46 6.83
C ALA A 61 7.18 3.61 8.08
N GLY A 62 7.23 2.31 7.91
CA GLY A 62 7.02 1.35 8.98
C GLY A 62 5.60 0.83 9.06
N ASP A 63 4.65 1.52 8.46
CA ASP A 63 3.27 1.02 8.41
C ASP A 63 3.20 -0.20 7.50
N HIS A 64 2.16 -0.98 7.69
CA HIS A 64 1.92 -2.16 6.86
C HIS A 64 0.68 -1.96 6.03
N ILE A 65 0.72 -2.47 4.81
CA ILE A 65 -0.42 -2.46 3.90
C ILE A 65 -0.63 -3.88 3.41
N ARG A 66 -1.87 -4.36 3.58
CA ARG A 66 -2.29 -5.63 2.99
C ARG A 66 -3.03 -5.33 1.70
N PHE A 67 -2.42 -5.66 0.59
CA PHE A 67 -3.07 -5.52 -0.70
C PHE A 67 -3.91 -6.75 -0.96
N VAL A 68 -5.13 -6.52 -1.42
CA VAL A 68 -6.06 -7.63 -1.63
C VAL A 68 -6.61 -7.57 -3.05
N CYS A 69 -6.85 -8.74 -3.59
CA CYS A 69 -7.49 -8.91 -4.89
C CYS A 69 -8.29 -10.21 -4.82
N GLY A 70 -9.62 -10.08 -4.70
CA GLY A 70 -10.43 -11.26 -4.48
C GLY A 70 -10.08 -11.94 -3.17
N HIS A 71 -9.69 -13.20 -3.24
CA HIS A 71 -9.30 -13.97 -2.06
C HIS A 71 -7.79 -14.01 -1.86
N ASP A 72 -7.04 -13.34 -2.72
CA ASP A 72 -5.59 -13.31 -2.61
C ASP A 72 -5.18 -12.07 -1.85
N ASP A 73 -4.08 -12.16 -1.10
CA ASP A 73 -3.54 -10.99 -0.43
C ASP A 73 -2.02 -11.02 -0.37
N ALA A 74 -1.44 -9.84 -0.19
CA ALA A 74 -0.01 -9.66 -0.07
C ALA A 74 0.26 -8.62 1.00
N LEU A 75 0.99 -9.01 2.04
CA LEU A 75 1.34 -8.09 3.11
C LEU A 75 2.64 -7.39 2.79
N THR A 76 2.61 -6.07 2.85
CA THR A 76 3.79 -5.26 2.56
C THR A 76 4.06 -4.32 3.72
N ARG A 77 5.30 -3.83 3.76
CA ARG A 77 5.70 -2.79 4.68
C ARG A 77 6.06 -1.55 3.89
N VAL A 78 5.63 -0.39 4.38
CA VAL A 78 5.93 0.88 3.75
C VAL A 78 7.35 1.28 4.10
N LYS A 79 8.16 1.52 3.08
CA LYS A 79 9.53 1.97 3.26
C LYS A 79 9.62 3.48 3.24
N ARG A 80 8.77 4.13 2.45
CA ARG A 80 8.83 5.56 2.25
C ARG A 80 7.52 6.03 1.64
N VAL A 81 7.08 7.22 2.01
CA VAL A 81 5.94 7.88 1.38
C VAL A 81 6.40 9.23 0.88
N THR A 82 6.23 9.48 -0.40
CA THR A 82 6.64 10.75 -1.01
C THR A 82 5.43 11.39 -1.67
N ARG A 83 5.32 12.70 -1.51
CA ARG A 83 4.20 13.47 -2.05
C ARG A 83 4.63 14.23 -3.29
N TYR A 84 3.72 14.26 -4.27
CA TYR A 84 3.94 14.96 -5.52
C TYR A 84 2.70 15.76 -5.87
N THR A 85 2.85 16.73 -6.76
CA THR A 85 1.73 17.55 -7.18
C THR A 85 0.99 16.97 -8.38
N SER A 86 1.60 16.03 -9.09
CA SER A 86 0.97 15.43 -10.26
C SER A 86 1.48 14.02 -10.46
N PHE A 87 0.71 13.22 -11.20
CA PHE A 87 1.15 11.88 -11.57
C PHE A 87 2.35 11.94 -12.49
N GLU A 88 2.42 12.95 -13.33
CA GLU A 88 3.54 13.12 -14.24
C GLU A 88 4.84 13.32 -13.48
N GLU A 89 4.83 14.23 -12.50
CA GLU A 89 6.00 14.49 -11.68
C GLU A 89 6.42 13.23 -10.92
N MET A 90 5.44 12.52 -10.40
CA MET A 90 5.70 11.30 -9.64
C MET A 90 6.39 10.25 -10.51
N LEU A 91 5.87 10.00 -11.71
CA LEU A 91 6.45 9.01 -12.60
C LEU A 91 7.87 9.40 -13.02
N ASP A 92 8.08 10.69 -13.31
CA ASP A 92 9.39 11.15 -13.76
C ASP A 92 10.44 11.08 -12.65
N THR A 93 10.01 11.24 -11.40
CA THR A 93 10.93 11.24 -10.27
C THR A 93 11.18 9.83 -9.75
N GLU A 94 10.13 9.02 -9.61
CA GLU A 94 10.27 7.68 -9.02
C GLU A 94 10.75 6.64 -10.03
N GLY A 95 10.40 6.82 -11.30
CA GLY A 95 10.73 5.85 -12.32
C GLY A 95 9.52 5.00 -12.67
N PRO A 96 9.05 5.07 -13.92
CA PRO A 96 7.83 4.32 -14.29
C PRO A 96 8.00 2.81 -14.16
N GLU A 97 9.22 2.31 -14.30
CA GLU A 97 9.45 0.86 -14.19
C GLU A 97 9.22 0.35 -12.76
N LYS A 98 9.33 1.23 -11.76
CA LYS A 98 9.07 0.82 -10.37
C LYS A 98 7.59 0.79 -10.06
N VAL A 99 6.81 1.55 -10.81
CA VAL A 99 5.35 1.58 -10.66
C VAL A 99 4.72 0.45 -11.45
N ASN A 100 5.14 0.27 -12.70
CA ASN A 100 4.62 -0.80 -13.55
C ASN A 100 5.65 -1.11 -14.64
N PRO A 101 6.46 -2.15 -14.44
CA PRO A 101 7.50 -2.49 -15.41
C PRO A 101 6.96 -3.02 -16.74
N THR A 102 5.67 -3.33 -16.82
CA THR A 102 5.09 -3.90 -18.04
C THR A 102 4.51 -2.84 -18.96
N CYS A 103 4.65 -1.56 -18.62
CA CYS A 103 3.92 -0.51 -19.32
C CYS A 103 4.81 0.73 -19.47
N PRO A 104 4.90 1.32 -20.68
CA PRO A 104 5.70 2.54 -20.84
C PRO A 104 5.08 3.71 -20.08
N ARG A 105 5.92 4.70 -19.83
CA ARG A 105 5.56 5.85 -19.01
C ARG A 105 4.27 6.54 -19.44
N ASP A 106 4.18 6.85 -20.73
CA ASP A 106 3.03 7.62 -21.21
C ASP A 106 1.74 6.82 -21.09
N ARG A 107 1.82 5.52 -21.28
CA ARG A 107 0.67 4.65 -21.12
C ARG A 107 0.25 4.58 -19.65
N GLN A 108 1.24 4.48 -18.76
CA GLN A 108 0.96 4.48 -17.32
C GLN A 108 0.27 5.76 -16.90
N LEU A 109 0.76 6.89 -17.38
CA LEU A 109 0.18 8.18 -17.04
C LEU A 109 -1.27 8.25 -17.49
N ALA A 110 -1.56 7.80 -18.71
CA ALA A 110 -2.92 7.79 -19.21
C ALA A 110 -3.82 6.87 -18.39
N ASP A 111 -3.31 5.70 -18.02
CA ASP A 111 -4.09 4.74 -17.25
C ASP A 111 -4.41 5.27 -15.85
N ILE A 112 -3.43 5.87 -15.19
CA ILE A 112 -3.63 6.42 -13.86
C ILE A 112 -4.65 7.55 -13.90
N ARG A 113 -4.55 8.42 -14.90
CA ARG A 113 -5.48 9.54 -15.02
C ARG A 113 -6.88 9.08 -15.37
N ARG A 114 -7.01 7.93 -16.03
CA ARG A 114 -8.33 7.35 -16.28
C ARG A 114 -8.96 6.85 -14.98
N ILE A 115 -8.15 6.31 -14.08
CA ILE A 115 -8.66 5.82 -12.81
C ILE A 115 -9.09 6.98 -11.91
N TYR A 116 -8.29 8.04 -11.83
CA TYR A 116 -8.51 9.07 -10.83
C TYR A 116 -9.23 10.31 -11.36
N GLY A 117 -8.87 10.78 -12.53
CA GLY A 117 -9.41 12.04 -13.03
C GLY A 117 -8.71 13.26 -12.45
N PRO A 118 -8.91 14.43 -13.09
CA PRO A 118 -8.15 15.64 -12.71
C PRO A 118 -8.49 16.19 -11.34
N GLU A 119 -9.73 16.08 -10.88
CA GLU A 119 -10.08 16.58 -9.55
C GLU A 119 -9.35 15.82 -8.47
N LYS A 120 -9.18 14.52 -8.67
CA LYS A 120 -8.49 13.70 -7.68
C LYS A 120 -6.99 13.97 -7.70
N GLU A 121 -6.43 14.14 -8.90
CA GLU A 121 -5.01 14.45 -9.01
C GLU A 121 -4.68 15.76 -8.28
N ALA A 122 -5.61 16.70 -8.31
CA ALA A 122 -5.41 18.00 -7.65
C ALA A 122 -5.30 17.88 -6.14
N LEU A 123 -5.76 16.78 -5.55
CA LEU A 123 -5.61 16.55 -4.11
C LEU A 123 -4.18 16.20 -3.71
N GLY A 124 -3.33 15.91 -4.68
CA GLY A 124 -1.96 15.49 -4.43
C GLY A 124 -1.78 14.01 -4.68
N VAL A 125 -0.57 13.63 -4.97
CA VAL A 125 -0.21 12.28 -5.38
C VAL A 125 0.75 11.69 -4.35
N LEU A 126 0.52 10.45 -3.97
CA LEU A 126 1.41 9.72 -3.07
C LEU A 126 2.10 8.62 -3.83
N ALA A 127 3.42 8.57 -3.72
CA ALA A 127 4.22 7.42 -4.13
C ALA A 127 4.61 6.68 -2.87
N ILE A 128 4.13 5.45 -2.74
CA ILE A 128 4.32 4.63 -1.55
C ILE A 128 5.28 3.52 -1.91
N GLU A 129 6.50 3.61 -1.41
CA GLU A 129 7.48 2.55 -1.66
C GLU A 129 7.25 1.42 -0.67
N ILE A 130 7.11 0.21 -1.20
CA ILE A 130 6.71 -0.96 -0.41
C ILE A 130 7.69 -2.11 -0.63
N GLU A 131 7.71 -3.01 0.35
CA GLU A 131 8.43 -4.28 0.21
C GLU A 131 7.55 -5.38 0.77
N LEU A 132 7.63 -6.56 0.18
CA LEU A 132 6.89 -7.71 0.67
C LEU A 132 7.46 -8.13 2.02
N VAL A 133 6.57 -8.44 2.96
CA VAL A 133 6.96 -8.89 4.30
C VAL A 133 6.97 -10.41 4.35
N SER A 134 6.08 -11.04 3.61
CA SER A 134 5.96 -12.48 3.63
C SER A 134 5.48 -12.95 2.26
N GLU A 135 5.46 -14.26 2.07
CA GLU A 135 4.95 -14.83 0.83
C GLU A 135 3.49 -14.43 0.66
N PRO A 136 3.10 -13.98 -0.54
CA PRO A 136 1.71 -13.64 -0.76
C PRO A 136 0.83 -14.87 -0.64
N THR A 137 -0.36 -14.68 -0.05
CA THR A 137 -1.34 -15.73 0.05
C THR A 137 -2.21 -15.71 -1.21
N ARG A 138 -2.29 -16.83 -1.87
CA ARG A 138 -3.11 -16.97 -3.05
C ARG A 138 -4.09 -18.09 -2.83
N CYS A 139 -5.33 -17.82 -3.22
CA CYS A 139 -6.35 -18.83 -3.17
C CYS A 139 -6.06 -19.84 -4.26
N GLU A 140 -5.79 -21.08 -3.84
CA GLU A 140 -5.48 -22.12 -4.80
C GLU A 140 -6.73 -22.57 -5.49
N VAL A 141 -6.64 -22.61 -6.80
CA VAL A 141 -7.76 -23.12 -7.59
C VAL A 141 -7.46 -24.56 -7.94
N PRO A 142 -8.35 -25.49 -7.59
CA PRO A 142 -8.11 -26.89 -7.94
C PRO A 142 -7.96 -27.05 -9.44
N ARG A 143 -7.03 -27.88 -9.84
CA ARG A 143 -6.79 -28.11 -11.25
C ARG A 143 -7.43 -29.37 -11.75
#